data_6220d91d04c4bc63e46300ff9635e1f6
#
_entry.id   6220d91d04c4bc63e46300ff9635e1f6
#
_cell.length_a   1.000
_cell.length_b   1.000
_cell.length_c   1.000
_cell.angle_alpha   90.00
_cell.angle_beta   90.00
_cell.angle_gamma   90.00
#
_symmetry.space_group_name_H-M   'P 1'
#
loop_
_entity.id
_entity.type
_entity.pdbx_description
1 polymer ?
#
loop_
_entity_poly.entity_id
_entity_poly.type
_entity_poly.pdbx_seq_one_letter_code
_entity_poly.pdbx_strand_id
1 'polypeptide(L)'
;YEAALDLIRQNMPLPSVCGRVCLHPCEAACRRKDVEEPIAIMALKGFVANNVSQQLPERLTRVHEDKVAIVGSGPAGLAAAYDLIRAGYGVTVFESMPVAGGMLSAGIPEHRLPRAALKKDIDYIRALGVEIKTGTPIGSGLSIDDLFNGGCGAVLVTVGAHKGQKLGIPGADLPGVLIGTAFMWDVNFADTVKVGERVLVIGGGNVAMDCARSARRLGAREVTVATLECRADLPADADEIVQAEQ
;
A
#
# COMPACT_ATOMS: atom_id res chain seq x y z
N TYR A 1 -23.66 10.02 -4.26
CA TYR A 1 -22.29 9.70 -3.81
C TYR A 1 -21.26 9.78 -4.95
N GLU A 2 -21.66 9.63 -6.22
CA GLU A 2 -20.76 9.70 -7.38
C GLU A 2 -19.97 11.01 -7.43
N ALA A 3 -20.65 12.16 -7.40
CA ALA A 3 -19.99 13.46 -7.38
C ALA A 3 -19.02 13.65 -6.19
N ALA A 4 -19.30 13.01 -5.05
CA ALA A 4 -18.38 13.03 -3.91
C ALA A 4 -17.11 12.19 -4.19
N LEU A 5 -17.24 11.05 -4.86
CA LEU A 5 -16.10 10.22 -5.26
C LEU A 5 -15.23 10.94 -6.30
N ASP A 6 -15.87 11.62 -7.26
CA ASP A 6 -15.16 12.41 -8.27
C ASP A 6 -14.38 13.58 -7.63
N LEU A 7 -14.98 14.24 -6.66
CA LEU A 7 -14.30 15.30 -5.90
C LEU A 7 -13.09 14.73 -5.11
N ILE A 8 -13.26 13.59 -4.45
CA ILE A 8 -12.16 12.92 -3.74
C ILE A 8 -11.03 12.57 -4.71
N ARG A 9 -11.36 12.04 -5.88
CA ARG A 9 -10.39 11.64 -6.90
C ARG A 9 -9.62 12.80 -7.53
N GLN A 10 -10.10 14.04 -7.43
CA GLN A 10 -9.32 15.19 -7.92
C GLN A 10 -7.92 15.27 -7.29
N ASN A 11 -7.79 14.86 -6.01
CA ASN A 11 -6.54 14.94 -5.26
C ASN A 11 -6.11 13.62 -4.61
N MET A 12 -6.89 12.55 -4.78
CA MET A 12 -6.65 11.26 -4.13
C MET A 12 -6.93 10.10 -5.10
N PRO A 13 -5.89 9.58 -5.75
CA PRO A 13 -6.05 8.55 -6.79
C PRO A 13 -6.50 7.18 -6.24
N LEU A 14 -6.30 6.92 -4.95
CA LEU A 14 -6.54 5.62 -4.29
C LEU A 14 -7.57 5.74 -3.15
N PRO A 15 -8.82 6.17 -3.42
CA PRO A 15 -9.80 6.42 -2.36
C PRO A 15 -10.22 5.14 -1.60
N SER A 16 -10.28 3.99 -2.27
CA SER A 16 -10.63 2.71 -1.63
C SER A 16 -9.54 2.23 -0.68
N VAL A 17 -8.27 2.47 -1.02
CA VAL A 17 -7.11 2.20 -0.17
C VAL A 17 -7.07 3.17 1.00
N CYS A 18 -7.13 4.48 0.73
CA CYS A 18 -7.05 5.52 1.75
C CYS A 18 -8.22 5.50 2.74
N GLY A 19 -9.37 4.99 2.33
CA GLY A 19 -10.51 4.77 3.22
C GLY A 19 -10.34 3.61 4.21
N ARG A 20 -9.20 2.87 4.16
CA ARG A 20 -8.93 1.70 5.01
C ARG A 20 -7.61 1.76 5.77
N VAL A 21 -6.56 2.32 5.15
CA VAL A 21 -5.19 2.22 5.69
C VAL A 21 -4.49 3.57 5.84
N CYS A 22 -5.23 4.68 5.69
CA CYS A 22 -4.70 6.02 5.93
C CYS A 22 -4.49 6.25 7.42
N LEU A 23 -3.38 6.87 7.81
CA LEU A 23 -3.13 7.33 9.20
C LEU A 23 -3.92 8.61 9.56
N HIS A 24 -4.78 9.08 8.70
CA HIS A 24 -5.70 10.22 8.82
C HIS A 24 -5.20 11.44 9.63
N PRO A 25 -4.00 11.99 9.35
CA PRO A 25 -3.49 13.17 10.07
C PRO A 25 -4.40 14.39 9.96
N CYS A 26 -5.27 14.43 8.94
CA CYS A 26 -6.30 15.45 8.77
C CYS A 26 -7.36 15.44 9.88
N GLU A 27 -7.65 14.28 10.49
CA GLU A 27 -8.55 14.17 11.63
C GLU A 27 -7.86 14.69 12.90
N ALA A 28 -6.61 14.33 13.10
CA ALA A 28 -5.80 14.84 14.21
C ALA A 28 -5.66 16.39 14.17
N ALA A 29 -5.63 16.99 12.97
CA ALA A 29 -5.56 18.43 12.75
C ALA A 29 -6.96 19.10 12.60
N CYS A 30 -8.05 18.36 12.71
CA CYS A 30 -9.39 18.88 12.51
C CYS A 30 -9.79 19.88 13.60
N ARG A 31 -10.15 21.11 13.25
CA ARG A 31 -10.54 22.14 14.20
C ARG A 31 -11.86 21.85 14.91
N ARG A 32 -12.69 20.95 14.36
CA ARG A 32 -13.93 20.51 15.03
C ARG A 32 -13.64 19.83 16.38
N LYS A 33 -12.49 19.18 16.53
CA LYS A 33 -12.07 18.57 17.81
C LYS A 33 -11.98 19.56 19.00
N ASP A 34 -11.89 20.88 18.71
CA ASP A 34 -11.88 21.92 19.74
C ASP A 34 -13.28 22.14 20.36
N VAL A 35 -14.34 21.61 19.73
CA VAL A 35 -15.74 21.75 20.14
C VAL A 35 -16.36 20.39 20.49
N GLU A 36 -16.07 19.37 19.67
CA GLU A 36 -16.56 18.00 19.82
C GLU A 36 -15.55 17.04 19.11
N GLU A 37 -15.97 15.86 18.69
CA GLU A 37 -15.10 14.93 17.98
C GLU A 37 -14.74 15.44 16.55
N PRO A 38 -13.54 15.10 16.04
CA PRO A 38 -13.15 15.45 14.68
C PRO A 38 -14.07 14.79 13.66
N ILE A 39 -14.12 15.36 12.45
CA ILE A 39 -14.84 14.73 11.34
C ILE A 39 -14.12 13.43 10.97
N ALA A 40 -14.84 12.31 10.93
CA ALA A 40 -14.32 11.00 10.54
C ALA A 40 -14.05 10.92 9.03
N ILE A 41 -13.02 11.65 8.55
CA ILE A 41 -12.73 11.86 7.13
C ILE A 41 -12.34 10.53 6.45
N MET A 42 -11.56 9.69 7.12
CA MET A 42 -11.17 8.38 6.57
C MET A 42 -12.40 7.48 6.38
N ALA A 43 -13.26 7.39 7.39
CA ALA A 43 -14.49 6.61 7.32
C ALA A 43 -15.44 7.11 6.23
N LEU A 44 -15.61 8.43 6.09
CA LEU A 44 -16.44 9.03 5.04
C LEU A 44 -15.89 8.75 3.64
N LYS A 45 -14.58 8.83 3.43
CA LYS A 45 -13.93 8.44 2.16
C LYS A 45 -14.17 6.98 1.85
N GLY A 46 -13.94 6.12 2.84
CA GLY A 46 -14.16 4.67 2.71
C GLY A 46 -15.62 4.35 2.40
N PHE A 47 -16.56 5.02 3.07
CA PHE A 47 -17.99 4.86 2.78
C PHE A 47 -18.32 5.21 1.33
N VAL A 48 -17.90 6.36 0.85
CA VAL A 48 -18.14 6.79 -0.54
C VAL A 48 -17.52 5.80 -1.52
N ALA A 49 -16.23 5.45 -1.31
CA ALA A 49 -15.53 4.51 -2.18
C ALA A 49 -16.17 3.11 -2.23
N ASN A 50 -16.83 2.67 -1.15
CA ASN A 50 -17.47 1.36 -1.08
C ASN A 50 -18.89 1.35 -1.66
N ASN A 51 -19.64 2.45 -1.56
CA ASN A 51 -21.06 2.53 -1.90
C ASN A 51 -21.33 3.12 -3.28
N VAL A 52 -20.30 3.50 -4.03
CA VAL A 52 -20.43 3.91 -5.43
C VAL A 52 -20.11 2.74 -6.34
N SER A 53 -21.06 2.39 -7.21
CA SER A 53 -20.83 1.48 -8.32
C SER A 53 -19.76 2.07 -9.22
N GLN A 54 -18.61 1.39 -9.31
CA GLN A 54 -17.52 1.92 -10.12
C GLN A 54 -17.84 1.71 -11.59
N GLN A 55 -18.29 2.78 -12.25
CA GLN A 55 -18.12 2.88 -13.69
C GLN A 55 -16.65 3.19 -13.96
N LEU A 56 -16.00 2.42 -14.81
CA LEU A 56 -14.64 2.72 -15.23
C LEU A 56 -14.68 3.99 -16.09
N PRO A 57 -13.70 4.89 -15.92
CA PRO A 57 -13.64 6.12 -16.69
C PRO A 57 -13.33 5.82 -18.16
N GLU A 58 -13.70 6.74 -19.02
CA GLU A 58 -13.21 6.73 -20.41
C GLU A 58 -11.69 6.99 -20.42
N ARG A 59 -11.04 6.40 -21.40
CA ARG A 59 -9.60 6.59 -21.62
C ARG A 59 -9.35 8.05 -21.99
N LEU A 60 -8.39 8.66 -21.29
CA LEU A 60 -7.99 10.04 -21.58
C LEU A 60 -7.18 10.14 -22.88
N THR A 61 -7.42 11.21 -23.62
CA THR A 61 -6.66 11.50 -24.83
C THR A 61 -5.29 12.03 -24.44
N ARG A 62 -4.25 11.44 -25.04
CA ARG A 62 -2.89 11.94 -24.89
C ARG A 62 -2.75 13.28 -25.61
N VAL A 63 -2.18 14.27 -24.92
CA VAL A 63 -1.97 15.65 -25.43
C VAL A 63 -0.52 15.90 -25.76
N HIS A 64 0.42 15.33 -24.96
CA HIS A 64 1.85 15.48 -25.13
C HIS A 64 2.45 14.30 -25.92
N GLU A 65 3.43 14.56 -26.77
CA GLU A 65 4.14 13.50 -27.49
C GLU A 65 5.07 12.71 -26.58
N ASP A 66 5.55 13.31 -25.50
CA ASP A 66 6.42 12.70 -24.54
C ASP A 66 5.73 11.57 -23.77
N LYS A 67 6.53 10.52 -23.48
CA LYS A 67 6.13 9.38 -22.64
C LYS A 67 6.93 9.41 -21.35
N VAL A 68 6.28 9.04 -20.27
CA VAL A 68 6.92 8.89 -18.96
C VAL A 68 6.91 7.43 -18.54
N ALA A 69 8.09 6.89 -18.23
CA ALA A 69 8.22 5.59 -17.59
C ALA A 69 8.23 5.77 -16.06
N ILE A 70 7.51 4.93 -15.34
CA ILE A 70 7.52 4.89 -13.88
C ILE A 70 8.02 3.51 -13.45
N VAL A 71 9.05 3.47 -12.62
CA VAL A 71 9.63 2.23 -12.09
C VAL A 71 9.10 2.00 -10.68
N GLY A 72 8.20 1.02 -10.54
CA GLY A 72 7.51 0.68 -9.31
C GLY A 72 6.04 1.11 -9.31
N SER A 73 5.13 0.18 -9.03
CA SER A 73 3.69 0.38 -8.95
C SER A 73 3.16 0.53 -7.52
N GLY A 74 4.01 0.91 -6.58
CA GLY A 74 3.58 1.26 -5.23
C GLY A 74 2.71 2.53 -5.21
N PRO A 75 2.25 2.98 -4.02
CA PRO A 75 1.37 4.14 -3.92
C PRO A 75 1.94 5.39 -4.60
N ALA A 76 3.25 5.63 -4.50
CA ALA A 76 3.90 6.77 -5.13
C ALA A 76 3.86 6.67 -6.67
N GLY A 77 4.16 5.50 -7.23
CA GLY A 77 4.13 5.29 -8.68
C GLY A 77 2.72 5.35 -9.24
N LEU A 78 1.75 4.78 -8.55
CA LEU A 78 0.33 4.84 -8.96
C LEU A 78 -0.23 6.26 -8.91
N ALA A 79 0.13 7.04 -7.87
CA ALA A 79 -0.29 8.44 -7.77
C ALA A 79 0.34 9.29 -8.88
N ALA A 80 1.65 9.13 -9.13
CA ALA A 80 2.32 9.82 -10.22
C ALA A 80 1.74 9.44 -11.59
N ALA A 81 1.44 8.15 -11.80
CA ALA A 81 0.81 7.68 -13.03
C ALA A 81 -0.56 8.32 -13.25
N TYR A 82 -1.35 8.43 -12.19
CA TYR A 82 -2.66 9.08 -12.22
C TYR A 82 -2.56 10.56 -12.59
N ASP A 83 -1.64 11.29 -11.97
CA ASP A 83 -1.51 12.73 -12.24
C ASP A 83 -0.93 12.99 -13.64
N LEU A 84 0.07 12.21 -14.07
CA LEU A 84 0.68 12.37 -15.39
C LEU A 84 -0.26 12.01 -16.54
N ILE A 85 -1.09 10.95 -16.40
CA ILE A 85 -2.08 10.63 -17.43
C ILE A 85 -3.15 11.72 -17.55
N ARG A 86 -3.57 12.31 -16.42
CA ARG A 86 -4.51 13.45 -16.40
C ARG A 86 -3.89 14.73 -16.96
N ALA A 87 -2.59 14.90 -16.83
CA ALA A 87 -1.85 15.99 -17.47
C ALA A 87 -1.65 15.76 -18.98
N GLY A 88 -2.07 14.62 -19.53
CA GLY A 88 -2.04 14.34 -20.97
C GLY A 88 -0.77 13.66 -21.47
N TYR A 89 0.09 13.13 -20.59
CA TYR A 89 1.26 12.36 -20.97
C TYR A 89 0.91 10.88 -21.24
N GLY A 90 1.70 10.23 -22.08
CA GLY A 90 1.70 8.76 -22.18
C GLY A 90 2.45 8.17 -20.97
N VAL A 91 1.83 7.24 -20.23
CA VAL A 91 2.42 6.69 -19.01
C VAL A 91 2.49 5.18 -19.06
N THR A 92 3.69 4.63 -18.79
CA THR A 92 3.92 3.20 -18.60
C THR A 92 4.57 2.97 -17.25
N VAL A 93 3.96 2.14 -16.42
CA VAL A 93 4.49 1.73 -15.11
C VAL A 93 5.12 0.34 -15.26
N PHE A 94 6.36 0.18 -14.82
CA PHE A 94 7.10 -1.08 -14.79
C PHE A 94 7.15 -1.58 -13.35
N GLU A 95 6.64 -2.78 -13.11
CA GLU A 95 6.57 -3.40 -11.81
C GLU A 95 7.31 -4.74 -11.83
N SER A 96 8.21 -4.92 -10.89
CA SER A 96 9.00 -6.16 -10.76
C SER A 96 8.17 -7.35 -10.29
N MET A 97 7.16 -7.09 -9.46
CA MET A 97 6.26 -8.12 -8.93
C MET A 97 5.23 -8.57 -9.98
N PRO A 98 4.65 -9.77 -9.82
CA PRO A 98 3.59 -10.25 -10.71
C PRO A 98 2.28 -9.48 -10.55
N VAL A 99 2.15 -8.70 -9.48
CA VAL A 99 0.97 -7.88 -9.17
C VAL A 99 1.36 -6.42 -8.91
N ALA A 100 0.49 -5.50 -9.29
CA ALA A 100 0.68 -4.08 -8.98
C ALA A 100 0.24 -3.75 -7.56
N GLY A 101 0.75 -2.63 -7.03
CA GLY A 101 0.39 -2.12 -5.71
C GLY A 101 1.57 -1.96 -4.74
N GLY A 102 2.74 -2.56 -5.04
CA GLY A 102 3.90 -2.49 -4.16
C GLY A 102 3.58 -2.99 -2.75
N MET A 103 3.96 -2.24 -1.72
CA MET A 103 3.68 -2.62 -0.32
C MET A 103 2.18 -2.67 0.04
N LEU A 104 1.30 -2.04 -0.72
CA LEU A 104 -0.15 -2.22 -0.54
C LEU A 104 -0.58 -3.67 -0.82
N SER A 105 0.09 -4.33 -1.77
CA SER A 105 -0.16 -5.74 -2.09
C SER A 105 0.68 -6.69 -1.25
N ALA A 106 1.95 -6.35 -1.00
CA ALA A 106 2.93 -7.25 -0.40
C ALA A 106 3.02 -7.14 1.13
N GLY A 107 2.83 -5.95 1.67
CA GLY A 107 3.05 -5.66 3.09
C GLY A 107 1.79 -5.62 3.94
N ILE A 108 0.66 -5.19 3.38
CA ILE A 108 -0.60 -5.06 4.12
C ILE A 108 -1.42 -6.34 3.97
N PRO A 109 -1.87 -6.97 5.07
CA PRO A 109 -2.65 -8.20 4.99
C PRO A 109 -4.05 -7.95 4.42
N GLU A 110 -4.62 -8.97 3.78
CA GLU A 110 -5.91 -8.88 3.08
C GLU A 110 -7.07 -8.52 4.02
N HIS A 111 -7.01 -8.96 5.28
CA HIS A 111 -8.04 -8.64 6.27
C HIS A 111 -8.10 -7.14 6.62
N ARG A 112 -7.02 -6.40 6.37
CA ARG A 112 -6.93 -4.95 6.56
C ARG A 112 -7.13 -4.19 5.25
N LEU A 113 -6.53 -4.66 4.17
CA LEU A 113 -6.72 -4.11 2.82
C LEU A 113 -7.17 -5.23 1.85
N PRO A 114 -8.48 -5.44 1.67
CA PRO A 114 -9.01 -6.42 0.74
C PRO A 114 -8.46 -6.21 -0.68
N ARG A 115 -8.00 -7.27 -1.33
CA ARG A 115 -7.42 -7.18 -2.68
C ARG A 115 -8.39 -6.58 -3.71
N ALA A 116 -9.70 -6.82 -3.53
CA ALA A 116 -10.72 -6.20 -4.36
C ALA A 116 -10.73 -4.67 -4.27
N ALA A 117 -10.49 -4.10 -3.06
CA ALA A 117 -10.44 -2.67 -2.86
C ALA A 117 -9.21 -2.03 -3.54
N LEU A 118 -8.05 -2.66 -3.41
CA LEU A 118 -6.83 -2.23 -4.10
C LEU A 118 -6.97 -2.33 -5.62
N LYS A 119 -7.49 -3.47 -6.09
CA LYS A 119 -7.74 -3.71 -7.52
C LYS A 119 -8.69 -2.66 -8.11
N LYS A 120 -9.73 -2.29 -7.37
CA LYS A 120 -10.68 -1.25 -7.77
C LYS A 120 -9.99 0.07 -8.13
N ASP A 121 -9.08 0.55 -7.29
CA ASP A 121 -8.37 1.79 -7.53
C ASP A 121 -7.34 1.64 -8.67
N ILE A 122 -6.63 0.52 -8.75
CA ILE A 122 -5.67 0.25 -9.84
C ILE A 122 -6.38 0.14 -11.19
N ASP A 123 -7.51 -0.55 -11.27
CA ASP A 123 -8.29 -0.68 -12.51
C ASP A 123 -8.81 0.66 -13.00
N TYR A 124 -9.18 1.55 -12.08
CA TYR A 124 -9.55 2.92 -12.43
C TYR A 124 -8.39 3.67 -13.11
N ILE A 125 -7.19 3.59 -12.55
CA ILE A 125 -5.98 4.22 -13.11
C ILE A 125 -5.65 3.63 -14.48
N ARG A 126 -5.76 2.31 -14.64
CA ARG A 126 -5.57 1.63 -15.94
C ARG A 126 -6.57 2.09 -16.99
N ALA A 127 -7.85 2.23 -16.60
CA ALA A 127 -8.91 2.65 -17.50
C ALA A 127 -8.68 4.06 -18.05
N LEU A 128 -8.05 4.96 -17.26
CA LEU A 128 -7.64 6.28 -17.75
C LEU A 128 -6.62 6.21 -18.90
N GLY A 129 -5.94 5.08 -19.08
CA GLY A 129 -4.98 4.86 -20.18
C GLY A 129 -3.55 4.57 -19.73
N VAL A 130 -3.32 4.42 -18.43
CA VAL A 130 -2.01 4.00 -17.90
C VAL A 130 -1.74 2.54 -18.23
N GLU A 131 -0.60 2.25 -18.86
CA GLU A 131 -0.11 0.90 -19.06
C GLU A 131 0.67 0.45 -17.82
N ILE A 132 0.35 -0.72 -17.24
CA ILE A 132 1.09 -1.29 -16.12
C ILE A 132 1.63 -2.66 -16.54
N LYS A 133 2.95 -2.77 -16.62
CA LYS A 133 3.69 -4.00 -16.96
C LYS A 133 4.22 -4.64 -15.68
N THR A 134 3.57 -5.67 -15.22
CA THR A 134 4.00 -6.49 -14.08
C THR A 134 5.02 -7.53 -14.51
N GLY A 135 5.78 -8.10 -13.56
CA GLY A 135 6.85 -9.06 -13.85
C GLY A 135 7.99 -8.48 -14.70
N THR A 136 8.17 -7.15 -14.65
CA THR A 136 9.15 -6.45 -15.50
C THR A 136 10.12 -5.66 -14.61
N PRO A 137 11.13 -6.33 -14.02
CA PRO A 137 12.12 -5.67 -13.19
C PRO A 137 13.05 -4.79 -14.02
N ILE A 138 13.27 -3.55 -13.57
CA ILE A 138 14.26 -2.66 -14.12
C ILE A 138 15.60 -2.89 -13.41
N GLY A 139 16.67 -2.99 -14.19
CA GLY A 139 18.03 -3.27 -13.70
C GLY A 139 18.48 -4.72 -13.94
N SER A 140 17.57 -5.63 -14.26
CA SER A 140 17.91 -6.98 -14.71
C SER A 140 17.19 -7.28 -16.02
N GLY A 141 17.88 -7.18 -17.14
CA GLY A 141 17.34 -7.40 -18.48
C GLY A 141 16.82 -6.15 -19.18
N LEU A 142 16.17 -5.23 -18.47
CA LEU A 142 15.74 -3.92 -18.96
C LEU A 142 16.37 -2.83 -18.08
N SER A 143 17.16 -1.95 -18.69
CA SER A 143 17.83 -0.85 -17.99
C SER A 143 17.04 0.46 -18.08
N ILE A 144 17.42 1.46 -17.30
CA ILE A 144 16.87 2.82 -17.42
C ILE A 144 17.22 3.42 -18.81
N ASP A 145 18.41 3.15 -19.33
CA ASP A 145 18.80 3.63 -20.64
C ASP A 145 17.93 3.02 -21.75
N ASP A 146 17.51 1.76 -21.61
CA ASP A 146 16.59 1.13 -22.54
C ASP A 146 15.21 1.81 -22.54
N LEU A 147 14.77 2.35 -21.42
CA LEU A 147 13.51 3.11 -21.34
C LEU A 147 13.63 4.44 -22.13
N PHE A 148 14.75 5.15 -22.00
CA PHE A 148 15.01 6.34 -22.80
C PHE A 148 15.15 6.00 -24.29
N ASN A 149 15.91 4.97 -24.64
CA ASN A 149 16.05 4.48 -26.02
C ASN A 149 14.71 4.02 -26.61
N GLY A 150 13.79 3.53 -25.75
CA GLY A 150 12.40 3.18 -26.10
C GLY A 150 11.47 4.37 -26.28
N GLY A 151 12.00 5.61 -26.23
CA GLY A 151 11.28 6.84 -26.51
C GLY A 151 10.56 7.45 -25.28
N CYS A 152 10.98 7.11 -24.06
CA CYS A 152 10.55 7.83 -22.88
C CYS A 152 11.34 9.13 -22.73
N GLY A 153 10.64 10.26 -22.56
CA GLY A 153 11.27 11.57 -22.30
C GLY A 153 11.70 11.73 -20.85
N ALA A 154 11.10 10.95 -19.94
CA ALA A 154 11.44 10.96 -18.51
C ALA A 154 11.24 9.58 -17.88
N VAL A 155 12.03 9.30 -16.82
CA VAL A 155 11.89 8.11 -15.99
C VAL A 155 11.76 8.53 -14.52
N LEU A 156 10.67 8.13 -13.87
CA LEU A 156 10.43 8.34 -12.44
C LEU A 156 10.70 7.04 -11.69
N VAL A 157 11.57 7.08 -10.68
CA VAL A 157 11.93 5.92 -9.86
C VAL A 157 11.17 5.96 -8.55
N THR A 158 10.29 4.98 -8.33
CA THR A 158 9.40 4.86 -7.17
C THR A 158 9.43 3.44 -6.58
N VAL A 159 10.62 2.85 -6.50
CA VAL A 159 10.85 1.45 -6.11
C VAL A 159 10.57 1.13 -4.64
N GLY A 160 10.42 2.15 -3.78
CA GLY A 160 10.11 1.99 -2.37
C GLY A 160 11.25 1.35 -1.57
N ALA A 161 10.92 0.80 -0.39
CA ALA A 161 11.85 0.17 0.55
C ALA A 161 11.29 -1.19 1.01
N HIS A 162 11.50 -2.23 0.21
CA HIS A 162 10.98 -3.58 0.48
C HIS A 162 11.83 -4.40 1.46
N LYS A 163 13.13 -4.08 1.56
CA LYS A 163 14.05 -4.79 2.47
C LYS A 163 13.81 -4.35 3.91
N GLY A 164 13.32 -5.27 4.73
CA GLY A 164 13.31 -5.07 6.18
C GLY A 164 14.72 -5.16 6.75
N GLN A 165 14.93 -4.46 7.86
CA GLN A 165 16.20 -4.50 8.58
C GLN A 165 16.20 -5.66 9.58
N LYS A 166 17.33 -6.37 9.64
CA LYS A 166 17.58 -7.39 10.63
C LYS A 166 18.15 -6.75 11.89
N LEU A 167 17.69 -7.21 13.05
CA LEU A 167 18.24 -6.76 14.32
C LEU A 167 19.65 -7.29 14.51
N GLY A 168 20.56 -6.45 14.97
CA GLY A 168 21.95 -6.79 15.30
C GLY A 168 22.09 -7.41 16.70
N ILE A 169 21.26 -8.42 17.03
CA ILE A 169 21.27 -9.10 18.33
C ILE A 169 21.65 -10.57 18.17
N PRO A 170 22.24 -11.20 19.20
CA PRO A 170 22.51 -12.63 19.20
C PRO A 170 21.21 -13.42 18.96
N GLY A 171 21.28 -14.44 18.10
CA GLY A 171 20.12 -15.27 17.77
C GLY A 171 19.25 -14.76 16.62
N ALA A 172 19.51 -13.59 16.06
CA ALA A 172 18.74 -13.07 14.92
C ALA A 172 18.86 -13.92 13.63
N ASP A 173 19.83 -14.87 13.60
CA ASP A 173 20.05 -15.81 12.49
C ASP A 173 19.46 -17.20 12.75
N LEU A 174 18.83 -17.42 13.89
CA LEU A 174 18.28 -18.73 14.24
C LEU A 174 17.09 -19.09 13.33
N PRO A 175 16.90 -20.39 13.04
CA PRO A 175 15.70 -20.87 12.36
C PRO A 175 14.43 -20.40 13.10
N GLY A 176 13.46 -19.90 12.33
CA GLY A 176 12.21 -19.35 12.87
C GLY A 176 12.24 -17.85 13.18
N VAL A 177 13.40 -17.18 13.06
CA VAL A 177 13.47 -15.73 13.11
C VAL A 177 13.21 -15.16 11.71
N LEU A 178 12.13 -14.41 11.57
CA LEU A 178 11.68 -13.86 10.31
C LEU A 178 11.74 -12.32 10.34
N ILE A 179 12.03 -11.74 9.20
CA ILE A 179 11.89 -10.29 9.01
C ILE A 179 10.41 -10.00 8.72
N GLY A 180 9.79 -9.05 9.42
CA GLY A 180 8.36 -8.78 9.32
C GLY A 180 7.87 -8.51 7.90
N THR A 181 8.62 -7.76 7.07
CA THR A 181 8.25 -7.52 5.67
C THR A 181 8.30 -8.79 4.81
N ALA A 182 9.25 -9.69 5.06
CA ALA A 182 9.32 -10.99 4.38
C ALA A 182 8.17 -11.91 4.84
N PHE A 183 7.89 -11.94 6.13
CA PHE A 183 6.74 -12.69 6.66
C PHE A 183 5.43 -12.20 6.04
N MET A 184 5.22 -10.88 5.96
CA MET A 184 4.02 -10.33 5.33
C MET A 184 3.93 -10.61 3.83
N TRP A 185 5.08 -10.66 3.14
CA TRP A 185 5.14 -11.13 1.77
C TRP A 185 4.61 -12.57 1.64
N ASP A 186 5.12 -13.46 2.48
CA ASP A 186 4.69 -14.86 2.46
C ASP A 186 3.20 -14.99 2.79
N VAL A 187 2.71 -14.25 3.80
CA VAL A 187 1.27 -14.20 4.16
C VAL A 187 0.38 -13.81 2.97
N ASN A 188 0.87 -12.92 2.12
CA ASN A 188 0.08 -12.38 1.01
C ASN A 188 0.21 -13.15 -0.30
N PHE A 189 1.30 -13.92 -0.50
CA PHE A 189 1.59 -14.55 -1.79
C PHE A 189 1.93 -16.04 -1.73
N ALA A 190 2.29 -16.58 -0.58
CA ALA A 190 2.55 -18.02 -0.47
C ALA A 190 1.25 -18.81 -0.30
N ASP A 191 1.19 -20.00 -0.88
CA ASP A 191 0.04 -20.90 -0.75
C ASP A 191 -0.15 -21.38 0.71
N THR A 192 0.95 -21.52 1.45
CA THR A 192 0.93 -21.94 2.86
C THR A 192 2.03 -21.25 3.65
N VAL A 193 1.65 -20.60 4.74
CA VAL A 193 2.58 -20.04 5.73
C VAL A 193 2.40 -20.78 7.04
N LYS A 194 3.49 -21.30 7.59
CA LYS A 194 3.48 -21.99 8.89
C LYS A 194 4.08 -21.07 9.96
N VAL A 195 3.38 -20.96 11.08
CA VAL A 195 3.86 -20.29 12.29
C VAL A 195 3.92 -21.28 13.46
N GLY A 196 4.76 -20.99 14.44
CA GLY A 196 4.79 -21.77 15.67
C GLY A 196 3.55 -21.52 16.55
N GLU A 197 3.36 -22.37 17.56
CA GLU A 197 2.28 -22.18 18.54
C GLU A 197 2.45 -20.89 19.34
N ARG A 198 3.69 -20.48 19.58
CA ARG A 198 4.05 -19.22 20.26
C ARG A 198 4.86 -18.35 19.31
N VAL A 199 4.43 -17.12 19.13
CA VAL A 199 5.07 -16.14 18.26
C VAL A 199 5.41 -14.89 19.07
N LEU A 200 6.66 -14.45 18.97
CA LEU A 200 7.12 -13.17 19.50
C LEU A 200 7.33 -12.22 18.32
N VAL A 201 6.65 -11.06 18.36
CA VAL A 201 6.83 -9.97 17.41
C VAL A 201 7.64 -8.88 18.10
N ILE A 202 8.75 -8.47 17.51
CA ILE A 202 9.59 -7.38 18.03
C ILE A 202 9.35 -6.13 17.22
N GLY A 203 8.81 -5.10 17.88
CA GLY A 203 8.48 -3.79 17.31
C GLY A 203 7.09 -3.31 17.68
N GLY A 204 6.85 -1.99 17.64
CA GLY A 204 5.61 -1.35 18.09
C GLY A 204 4.87 -0.58 16.98
N GLY A 205 5.29 -0.67 15.71
CA GLY A 205 4.62 0.01 14.59
C GLY A 205 3.50 -0.82 13.94
N ASN A 206 2.79 -0.23 12.97
CA ASN A 206 1.70 -0.89 12.25
C ASN A 206 2.09 -2.24 11.62
N VAL A 207 3.33 -2.36 11.13
CA VAL A 207 3.82 -3.65 10.58
C VAL A 207 3.87 -4.72 11.66
N ALA A 208 4.23 -4.38 12.90
CA ALA A 208 4.23 -5.32 14.01
C ALA A 208 2.80 -5.77 14.36
N MET A 209 1.84 -4.86 14.35
CA MET A 209 0.41 -5.17 14.55
C MET A 209 -0.10 -6.09 13.42
N ASP A 210 0.24 -5.80 12.18
CA ASP A 210 -0.10 -6.64 11.02
C ASP A 210 0.50 -8.05 11.13
N CYS A 211 1.78 -8.16 11.55
CA CYS A 211 2.44 -9.44 11.79
C CYS A 211 1.77 -10.23 12.92
N ALA A 212 1.47 -9.59 14.05
CA ALA A 212 0.85 -10.23 15.20
C ALA A 212 -0.54 -10.78 14.84
N ARG A 213 -1.38 -9.95 14.23
CA ARG A 213 -2.73 -10.33 13.79
C ARG A 213 -2.71 -11.44 12.73
N SER A 214 -1.73 -11.39 11.82
CA SER A 214 -1.56 -12.43 10.80
C SER A 214 -1.09 -13.75 11.42
N ALA A 215 -0.13 -13.72 12.34
CA ALA A 215 0.32 -14.91 13.05
C ALA A 215 -0.83 -15.59 13.82
N ARG A 216 -1.67 -14.79 14.49
CA ARG A 216 -2.86 -15.30 15.18
C ARG A 216 -3.84 -15.98 14.23
N ARG A 217 -4.10 -15.38 13.06
CA ARG A 217 -4.98 -15.95 12.01
C ARG A 217 -4.41 -17.22 11.38
N LEU A 218 -3.08 -17.35 11.33
CA LEU A 218 -2.39 -18.55 10.86
C LEU A 218 -2.35 -19.68 11.89
N GLY A 219 -2.92 -19.48 13.09
CA GLY A 219 -3.11 -20.51 14.10
C GLY A 219 -2.13 -20.48 15.27
N ALA A 220 -1.34 -19.42 15.44
CA ALA A 220 -0.56 -19.22 16.65
C ALA A 220 -1.49 -19.15 17.88
N ARG A 221 -1.18 -19.92 18.92
CA ARG A 221 -1.97 -19.95 20.16
C ARG A 221 -1.68 -18.75 21.06
N GLU A 222 -0.41 -18.35 21.08
CA GLU A 222 0.07 -17.22 21.86
C GLU A 222 0.87 -16.31 20.94
N VAL A 223 0.53 -15.02 20.93
CA VAL A 223 1.28 -13.98 20.21
C VAL A 223 1.61 -12.87 21.19
N THR A 224 2.89 -12.61 21.36
CA THR A 224 3.39 -11.55 22.23
C THR A 224 4.06 -10.47 21.37
N VAL A 225 3.75 -9.21 21.63
CA VAL A 225 4.45 -8.07 21.02
C VAL A 225 5.38 -7.47 22.05
N ALA A 226 6.67 -7.39 21.72
CA ALA A 226 7.69 -6.75 22.53
C ALA A 226 8.18 -5.47 21.84
N THR A 227 8.19 -4.38 22.56
CA THR A 227 8.56 -3.06 22.05
C THR A 227 9.38 -2.28 23.08
N LEU A 228 10.09 -1.26 22.63
CA LEU A 228 10.86 -0.36 23.51
C LEU A 228 9.94 0.67 24.17
N GLU A 229 8.86 1.04 23.50
CA GLU A 229 7.89 2.04 23.93
C GLU A 229 6.88 1.42 24.90
N CYS A 230 6.36 2.22 25.82
CA CYS A 230 5.18 1.83 26.59
C CYS A 230 3.93 1.86 25.69
N ARG A 231 2.84 1.21 26.13
CA ARG A 231 1.61 1.11 25.35
C ARG A 231 1.04 2.46 24.87
N ALA A 232 1.20 3.50 25.68
CA ALA A 232 0.68 4.83 25.37
C ALA A 232 1.49 5.56 24.26
N ASP A 233 2.74 5.16 24.07
CA ASP A 233 3.68 5.79 23.15
C ASP A 233 3.99 4.89 21.94
N LEU A 234 3.21 3.81 21.73
CA LEU A 234 3.39 2.95 20.58
C LEU A 234 3.24 3.74 19.28
N PRO A 235 4.16 3.57 18.31
CA PRO A 235 4.09 4.28 17.05
C PRO A 235 3.01 3.74 16.08
N ALA A 236 2.36 2.62 16.42
CA ALA A 236 1.23 2.11 15.66
C ALA A 236 -0.01 3.00 15.86
N ASP A 237 -0.88 3.01 14.86
CA ASP A 237 -2.18 3.66 14.94
C ASP A 237 -3.01 3.07 16.10
N ALA A 238 -3.74 3.93 16.82
CA ALA A 238 -4.52 3.51 17.99
C ALA A 238 -5.56 2.43 17.66
N ASP A 239 -6.21 2.53 16.51
CA ASP A 239 -7.18 1.55 16.06
C ASP A 239 -6.53 0.19 15.76
N GLU A 240 -5.30 0.19 15.21
CA GLU A 240 -4.55 -1.04 14.95
C GLU A 240 -4.09 -1.72 16.24
N ILE A 241 -3.73 -0.93 17.27
CA ILE A 241 -3.39 -1.46 18.59
C ILE A 241 -4.62 -2.13 19.21
N VAL A 242 -5.76 -1.44 19.25
CA VAL A 242 -7.02 -1.98 19.80
C VAL A 242 -7.44 -3.26 19.07
N GLN A 243 -7.32 -3.29 17.74
CA GLN A 243 -7.64 -4.48 16.96
C GLN A 243 -6.64 -5.64 17.14
N ALA A 244 -5.41 -5.36 17.53
CA ALA A 244 -4.40 -6.38 17.80
C ALA A 244 -4.57 -7.01 19.20
N GLU A 245 -5.21 -6.32 20.13
CA GLU A 245 -5.51 -6.80 21.50
C GLU A 245 -6.79 -7.68 21.58
N GLN A 246 -7.58 -7.75 20.52
CA GLN A 246 -8.80 -8.60 20.40
C GLN A 246 -8.45 -10.02 19.93
#